data_3a5552a4973b466c1da4aa4f2e66f29d
#
_entry.id   3a5552a4973b466c1da4aa4f2e66f29d
#
_cell.length_a   1.000
_cell.length_b   1.000
_cell.length_c   1.000
_cell.angle_alpha   90.00
_cell.angle_beta   90.00
_cell.angle_gamma   90.00
#
_symmetry.space_group_name_H-M   'P 1'
#
loop_
_entity.id
_entity.type
_entity.pdbx_description
1 polymer ?
#
loop_
_entity_poly.entity_id
_entity_poly.type
_entity_poly.pdbx_seq_one_letter_code
_entity_poly.pdbx_strand_id
1 'polypeptide(L)'
;MTAVSLEGKTILVTGAAGFIGSNLAERLLGTIPAVQVIGLDNVNDYYDVHLKYARLSELEQYERFEFIKADLSDKKAIDALFSRYQPEIVVNLAAQAGVRYSITHPDAYIQSNLVGFFNILEACRHHPVEHLVYASSSSVYGGNTKVPFSTSDKVDNPVSLYAATKKSNELMAHAYSKLYDIPSTGLRFFTVYGPAGRPDMAYFGFTNKLIKGETIKIFNYGNCKRDFTYIDDIVEGIVRVMQKAPDRSTGNDGLPVPPYAVYNIGNGHPENLLEFRDYITRGTGPGRCTTGRL
;
A
#
# COMPACT_ATOMS: atom_id res chain seq x y z
N MET A 1 -6.64 -15.80 -15.67
CA MET A 1 -6.67 -14.34 -15.40
C MET A 1 -7.43 -13.66 -16.51
N THR A 2 -8.43 -12.88 -16.14
CA THR A 2 -9.24 -12.08 -17.10
C THR A 2 -8.55 -10.75 -17.37
N ALA A 3 -8.48 -10.37 -18.65
CA ALA A 3 -8.01 -9.05 -19.05
C ALA A 3 -9.07 -7.99 -18.70
N VAL A 4 -8.67 -6.95 -17.99
CA VAL A 4 -9.52 -5.82 -17.58
C VAL A 4 -9.02 -4.57 -18.29
N SER A 5 -9.90 -3.91 -19.08
CA SER A 5 -9.60 -2.58 -19.62
C SER A 5 -9.74 -1.53 -18.52
N LEU A 6 -8.82 -0.58 -18.47
CA LEU A 6 -8.93 0.58 -17.59
C LEU A 6 -9.56 1.78 -18.28
N GLU A 7 -9.62 1.77 -19.61
CA GLU A 7 -10.17 2.86 -20.42
C GLU A 7 -11.67 3.07 -20.13
N GLY A 8 -12.04 4.30 -19.86
CA GLY A 8 -13.44 4.69 -19.58
C GLY A 8 -13.99 4.22 -18.23
N LYS A 9 -13.18 3.55 -17.39
CA LYS A 9 -13.61 3.00 -16.11
C LYS A 9 -13.66 4.03 -14.99
N THR A 10 -14.55 3.80 -14.04
CA THR A 10 -14.55 4.47 -12.74
C THR A 10 -13.70 3.67 -11.76
N ILE A 11 -12.60 4.26 -11.30
CA ILE A 11 -11.62 3.61 -10.42
C ILE A 11 -11.61 4.32 -9.07
N LEU A 12 -11.91 3.58 -8.00
CA LEU A 12 -11.74 4.08 -6.63
C LEU A 12 -10.31 3.84 -6.16
N VAL A 13 -9.59 4.91 -5.80
CA VAL A 13 -8.28 4.84 -5.17
C VAL A 13 -8.41 5.35 -3.73
N THR A 14 -8.34 4.45 -2.75
CA THR A 14 -8.30 4.85 -1.34
C THR A 14 -6.87 5.15 -0.90
N GLY A 15 -6.69 6.08 0.02
CA GLY A 15 -5.37 6.60 0.35
C GLY A 15 -4.81 7.54 -0.73
N ALA A 16 -5.69 8.23 -1.46
CA ALA A 16 -5.33 9.07 -2.60
C ALA A 16 -4.44 10.27 -2.23
N ALA A 17 -4.52 10.79 -1.00
CA ALA A 17 -3.60 11.80 -0.48
C ALA A 17 -2.27 11.21 0.02
N GLY A 18 -2.15 9.88 0.03
CA GLY A 18 -0.94 9.15 0.42
C GLY A 18 0.10 9.11 -0.70
N PHE A 19 1.33 8.66 -0.37
CA PHE A 19 2.46 8.61 -1.30
C PHE A 19 2.18 7.74 -2.55
N ILE A 20 1.77 6.48 -2.35
CA ILE A 20 1.52 5.57 -3.48
C ILE A 20 0.21 5.94 -4.18
N GLY A 21 -0.82 6.31 -3.41
CA GLY A 21 -2.15 6.62 -3.96
C GLY A 21 -2.15 7.83 -4.87
N SER A 22 -1.45 8.90 -4.51
CA SER A 22 -1.37 10.10 -5.35
C SER A 22 -0.62 9.83 -6.67
N ASN A 23 0.54 9.16 -6.60
CA ASN A 23 1.30 8.80 -7.80
C ASN A 23 0.52 7.84 -8.72
N LEU A 24 -0.24 6.90 -8.15
CA LEU A 24 -1.11 6.03 -8.94
C LEU A 24 -2.23 6.81 -9.62
N ALA A 25 -2.93 7.68 -8.88
CA ALA A 25 -4.02 8.49 -9.43
C ALA A 25 -3.52 9.40 -10.56
N GLU A 26 -2.38 10.07 -10.37
CA GLU A 26 -1.74 10.90 -11.39
C GLU A 26 -1.40 10.08 -12.66
N ARG A 27 -0.78 8.90 -12.48
CA ARG A 27 -0.47 8.00 -13.59
C ARG A 27 -1.72 7.57 -14.36
N LEU A 28 -2.79 7.18 -13.67
CA LEU A 28 -4.05 6.78 -14.30
C LEU A 28 -4.65 7.94 -15.11
N LEU A 29 -4.77 9.11 -14.50
CA LEU A 29 -5.34 10.30 -15.12
C LEU A 29 -4.53 10.80 -16.32
N GLY A 30 -3.21 10.70 -16.23
CA GLY A 30 -2.29 11.16 -17.29
C GLY A 30 -2.12 10.19 -18.45
N THR A 31 -2.37 8.88 -18.27
CA THR A 31 -2.03 7.88 -19.30
C THR A 31 -3.20 7.02 -19.77
N ILE A 32 -4.29 6.90 -19.01
CA ILE A 32 -5.42 6.05 -19.39
C ILE A 32 -6.55 6.93 -19.96
N PRO A 33 -6.98 6.69 -21.21
CA PRO A 33 -8.04 7.49 -21.83
C PRO A 33 -9.36 7.36 -21.07
N ALA A 34 -10.07 8.48 -20.92
CA ALA A 34 -11.41 8.58 -20.35
C ALA A 34 -11.62 7.93 -18.97
N VAL A 35 -10.54 7.53 -18.26
CA VAL A 35 -10.64 7.01 -16.89
C VAL A 35 -11.19 8.09 -15.96
N GLN A 36 -12.09 7.73 -15.05
CA GLN A 36 -12.49 8.56 -13.92
C GLN A 36 -11.88 7.99 -12.63
N VAL A 37 -11.22 8.84 -11.86
CA VAL A 37 -10.59 8.45 -10.59
C VAL A 37 -11.32 9.12 -9.43
N ILE A 38 -11.89 8.31 -8.55
CA ILE A 38 -12.46 8.76 -7.28
C ILE A 38 -11.40 8.53 -6.21
N GLY A 39 -10.84 9.61 -5.68
CA GLY A 39 -9.85 9.57 -4.61
C GLY A 39 -10.51 9.64 -3.23
N LEU A 40 -10.20 8.71 -2.33
CA LEU A 40 -10.67 8.75 -0.95
C LEU A 40 -9.47 8.80 0.02
N ASP A 41 -9.51 9.70 1.00
CA ASP A 41 -8.54 9.79 2.10
C ASP A 41 -9.19 10.53 3.29
N ASN A 42 -8.81 10.19 4.52
CA ASN A 42 -9.27 10.93 5.72
C ASN A 42 -8.38 12.14 6.03
N VAL A 43 -7.24 12.26 5.36
CA VAL A 43 -6.24 13.33 5.56
C VAL A 43 -5.86 13.45 7.04
N ASN A 44 -5.59 12.29 7.69
CA ASN A 44 -5.17 12.29 9.09
C ASN A 44 -3.79 12.97 9.28
N ASP A 45 -3.50 13.34 10.52
CA ASP A 45 -2.30 14.06 10.94
C ASP A 45 -1.14 13.15 11.37
N TYR A 46 -1.11 11.91 10.90
CA TYR A 46 0.00 10.98 11.17
C TYR A 46 1.37 11.56 10.77
N TYR A 47 1.37 12.36 9.72
CA TYR A 47 2.49 13.22 9.33
C TYR A 47 1.93 14.54 8.78
N ASP A 48 2.79 15.50 8.45
CA ASP A 48 2.40 16.84 8.00
C ASP A 48 1.32 16.78 6.90
N VAL A 49 0.15 17.30 7.22
CA VAL A 49 -1.03 17.30 6.33
C VAL A 49 -0.83 18.19 5.10
N HIS A 50 0.06 19.19 5.16
CA HIS A 50 0.35 20.04 4.01
C HIS A 50 0.91 19.23 2.83
N LEU A 51 1.69 18.18 3.12
CA LEU A 51 2.17 17.27 2.07
C LEU A 51 1.03 16.50 1.41
N LYS A 52 -0.01 16.14 2.18
CA LYS A 52 -1.21 15.48 1.65
C LYS A 52 -2.02 16.43 0.76
N TYR A 53 -2.23 17.66 1.22
CA TYR A 53 -2.92 18.67 0.42
C TYR A 53 -2.14 19.08 -0.83
N ALA A 54 -0.82 19.18 -0.77
CA ALA A 54 0.00 19.42 -1.95
C ALA A 54 -0.18 18.34 -3.03
N ARG A 55 -0.23 17.05 -2.63
CA ARG A 55 -0.51 15.95 -3.57
C ARG A 55 -1.93 16.03 -4.15
N LEU A 56 -2.92 16.38 -3.31
CA LEU A 56 -4.29 16.53 -3.78
C LEU A 56 -4.43 17.69 -4.75
N SER A 57 -3.78 18.84 -4.52
CA SER A 57 -3.84 20.00 -5.40
C SER A 57 -3.32 19.70 -6.82
N GLU A 58 -2.36 18.79 -6.97
CA GLU A 58 -1.92 18.33 -8.29
C GLU A 58 -2.98 17.44 -8.97
N LEU A 59 -3.64 16.57 -8.20
CA LEU A 59 -4.68 15.71 -8.74
C LEU A 59 -5.96 16.47 -9.10
N GLU A 60 -6.32 17.49 -8.33
CA GLU A 60 -7.52 18.32 -8.55
C GLU A 60 -7.43 19.18 -9.82
N GLN A 61 -6.26 19.27 -10.48
CA GLN A 61 -6.12 19.88 -11.79
C GLN A 61 -6.72 19.02 -12.93
N TYR A 62 -6.96 17.74 -12.69
CA TYR A 62 -7.57 16.85 -13.66
C TYR A 62 -9.11 16.86 -13.52
N GLU A 63 -9.85 17.25 -14.55
CA GLU A 63 -11.32 17.25 -14.57
C GLU A 63 -11.94 15.86 -14.24
N ARG A 64 -11.19 14.79 -14.50
CA ARG A 64 -11.59 13.41 -14.27
C ARG A 64 -11.20 12.85 -12.89
N PHE A 65 -10.82 13.73 -11.97
CA PHE A 65 -10.52 13.41 -10.58
C PHE A 65 -11.56 14.02 -9.65
N GLU A 66 -12.11 13.22 -8.74
CA GLU A 66 -12.98 13.72 -7.66
C GLU A 66 -12.45 13.22 -6.33
N PHE A 67 -12.24 14.14 -5.38
CA PHE A 67 -11.74 13.82 -4.05
C PHE A 67 -12.86 13.76 -3.02
N ILE A 68 -12.90 12.67 -2.24
CA ILE A 68 -13.83 12.45 -1.14
C ILE A 68 -13.04 12.35 0.16
N LYS A 69 -13.24 13.32 1.05
CA LYS A 69 -12.65 13.25 2.40
C LYS A 69 -13.54 12.39 3.30
N ALA A 70 -13.14 11.16 3.56
CA ALA A 70 -13.87 10.24 4.44
C ALA A 70 -12.91 9.22 5.08
N ASP A 71 -13.32 8.63 6.18
CA ASP A 71 -12.59 7.54 6.83
C ASP A 71 -13.15 6.18 6.39
N LEU A 72 -12.27 5.21 6.10
CA LEU A 72 -12.68 3.86 5.71
C LEU A 72 -13.50 3.15 6.81
N SER A 73 -13.28 3.49 8.07
CA SER A 73 -14.03 2.91 9.19
C SER A 73 -15.48 3.42 9.29
N ASP A 74 -15.80 4.52 8.60
CA ASP A 74 -17.18 5.00 8.46
C ASP A 74 -17.92 4.21 7.37
N LYS A 75 -18.59 3.13 7.79
CA LYS A 75 -19.36 2.28 6.89
C LYS A 75 -20.40 3.07 6.06
N LYS A 76 -21.06 4.05 6.66
CA LYS A 76 -22.11 4.82 5.96
C LYS A 76 -21.52 5.67 4.83
N ALA A 77 -20.36 6.27 5.08
CA ALA A 77 -19.65 7.05 4.06
C ALA A 77 -19.20 6.14 2.90
N ILE A 78 -18.70 4.94 3.20
CA ILE A 78 -18.29 3.97 2.16
C ILE A 78 -19.49 3.46 1.36
N ASP A 79 -20.59 3.08 2.01
CA ASP A 79 -21.81 2.62 1.33
C ASP A 79 -22.38 3.72 0.42
N ALA A 80 -22.40 4.99 0.86
CA ALA A 80 -22.85 6.13 0.07
C ALA A 80 -21.93 6.38 -1.15
N LEU A 81 -20.61 6.24 -0.98
CA LEU A 81 -19.63 6.39 -2.06
C LEU A 81 -19.87 5.33 -3.14
N PHE A 82 -19.95 4.05 -2.76
CA PHE A 82 -20.19 2.98 -3.74
C PHE A 82 -21.54 3.10 -4.42
N SER A 83 -22.59 3.50 -3.71
CA SER A 83 -23.92 3.74 -4.30
C SER A 83 -23.91 4.88 -5.33
N ARG A 84 -23.13 5.94 -5.09
CA ARG A 84 -23.06 7.12 -5.96
C ARG A 84 -22.18 6.87 -7.19
N TYR A 85 -20.98 6.33 -6.99
CA TYR A 85 -19.96 6.27 -8.05
C TYR A 85 -19.86 4.91 -8.73
N GLN A 86 -20.37 3.85 -8.11
CA GLN A 86 -20.35 2.47 -8.62
C GLN A 86 -18.99 2.09 -9.23
N PRO A 87 -17.89 2.16 -8.47
CA PRO A 87 -16.57 1.92 -9.01
C PRO A 87 -16.45 0.50 -9.57
N GLU A 88 -15.94 0.38 -10.79
CA GLU A 88 -15.71 -0.91 -11.45
C GLU A 88 -14.40 -1.57 -11.00
N ILE A 89 -13.42 -0.75 -10.60
CA ILE A 89 -12.15 -1.20 -10.06
C ILE A 89 -11.87 -0.47 -8.75
N VAL A 90 -11.42 -1.21 -7.74
CA VAL A 90 -11.06 -0.64 -6.44
C VAL A 90 -9.59 -0.90 -6.16
N VAL A 91 -8.82 0.16 -5.88
CA VAL A 91 -7.43 0.07 -5.41
C VAL A 91 -7.36 0.59 -3.98
N ASN A 92 -7.37 -0.35 -3.03
CA ASN A 92 -7.37 -0.02 -1.60
C ASN A 92 -5.95 0.11 -1.06
N LEU A 93 -5.44 1.34 -1.02
CA LEU A 93 -4.11 1.69 -0.47
C LEU A 93 -4.20 2.37 0.89
N ALA A 94 -5.39 2.88 1.27
CA ALA A 94 -5.59 3.49 2.58
C ALA A 94 -5.35 2.49 3.70
N ALA A 95 -4.49 2.88 4.62
CA ALA A 95 -4.19 2.11 5.82
C ALA A 95 -3.40 2.98 6.81
N GLN A 96 -3.48 2.65 8.09
CA GLN A 96 -2.47 3.11 9.02
C GLN A 96 -1.20 2.27 8.77
N ALA A 97 -0.12 2.93 8.38
CA ALA A 97 1.15 2.30 8.07
C ALA A 97 2.21 2.61 9.17
N GLY A 98 3.33 1.89 9.11
CA GLY A 98 4.44 2.08 10.06
C GLY A 98 4.45 1.04 11.17
N VAL A 99 5.48 0.18 11.19
CA VAL A 99 5.62 -0.90 12.18
C VAL A 99 5.73 -0.36 13.61
N ARG A 100 6.49 0.71 13.82
CA ARG A 100 6.74 1.26 15.16
C ARG A 100 5.54 1.98 15.75
N TYR A 101 4.82 2.72 14.94
CA TYR A 101 3.62 3.44 15.37
C TYR A 101 2.54 2.47 15.87
N SER A 102 2.49 1.24 15.35
CA SER A 102 1.54 0.21 15.83
C SER A 102 1.76 -0.22 17.29
N ILE A 103 2.94 0.05 17.87
CA ILE A 103 3.22 -0.26 19.27
C ILE A 103 2.53 0.74 20.21
N THR A 104 2.51 2.01 19.83
CA THR A 104 1.99 3.10 20.67
C THR A 104 0.55 3.49 20.35
N HIS A 105 0.07 3.20 19.14
CA HIS A 105 -1.28 3.56 18.66
C HIS A 105 -1.97 2.35 17.99
N PRO A 106 -2.18 1.24 18.72
CA PRO A 106 -2.74 0.00 18.15
C PRO A 106 -4.16 0.20 17.59
N ASP A 107 -4.98 1.03 18.22
CA ASP A 107 -6.38 1.25 17.82
C ASP A 107 -6.49 1.82 16.40
N ALA A 108 -5.56 2.70 15.99
CA ALA A 108 -5.53 3.25 14.64
C ALA A 108 -5.37 2.15 13.58
N TYR A 109 -4.63 1.07 13.90
CA TYR A 109 -4.45 -0.07 12.99
C TYR A 109 -5.68 -0.96 12.93
N ILE A 110 -6.36 -1.17 14.05
CA ILE A 110 -7.61 -1.93 14.07
C ILE A 110 -8.68 -1.20 13.26
N GLN A 111 -8.88 0.11 13.52
CA GLN A 111 -9.89 0.90 12.82
C GLN A 111 -9.61 1.02 11.32
N SER A 112 -8.42 1.47 10.93
CA SER A 112 -8.12 1.69 9.52
C SER A 112 -7.90 0.38 8.73
N ASN A 113 -7.12 -0.57 9.30
CA ASN A 113 -6.66 -1.71 8.53
C ASN A 113 -7.63 -2.89 8.59
N LEU A 114 -8.38 -3.08 9.68
CA LEU A 114 -9.34 -4.17 9.79
C LEU A 114 -10.77 -3.70 9.52
N VAL A 115 -11.27 -2.75 10.29
CA VAL A 115 -12.65 -2.26 10.12
C VAL A 115 -12.79 -1.57 8.77
N GLY A 116 -11.87 -0.68 8.41
CA GLY A 116 -11.88 0.01 7.13
C GLY A 116 -11.79 -0.94 5.93
N PHE A 117 -10.89 -1.93 5.98
CA PHE A 117 -10.79 -2.90 4.91
C PHE A 117 -12.03 -3.81 4.81
N PHE A 118 -12.60 -4.20 5.95
CA PHE A 118 -13.88 -4.93 5.99
C PHE A 118 -15.00 -4.14 5.30
N ASN A 119 -15.11 -2.84 5.54
CA ASN A 119 -16.12 -2.00 4.88
C ASN A 119 -15.93 -1.97 3.34
N ILE A 120 -14.69 -1.93 2.86
CA ILE A 120 -14.40 -2.04 1.41
C ILE A 120 -14.83 -3.40 0.85
N LEU A 121 -14.55 -4.51 1.56
CA LEU A 121 -14.97 -5.84 1.13
C LEU A 121 -16.50 -5.98 1.07
N GLU A 122 -17.21 -5.49 2.08
CA GLU A 122 -18.68 -5.48 2.09
C GLU A 122 -19.25 -4.59 0.97
N ALA A 123 -18.64 -3.43 0.73
CA ALA A 123 -19.05 -2.58 -0.37
C ALA A 123 -18.86 -3.27 -1.74
N CYS A 124 -17.71 -3.92 -1.96
CA CYS A 124 -17.47 -4.72 -3.18
C CYS A 124 -18.42 -5.91 -3.32
N ARG A 125 -18.87 -6.50 -2.19
CA ARG A 125 -19.87 -7.56 -2.19
C ARG A 125 -21.25 -7.07 -2.66
N HIS A 126 -21.67 -5.89 -2.21
CA HIS A 126 -22.98 -5.32 -2.53
C HIS A 126 -22.99 -4.54 -3.86
N HIS A 127 -21.83 -4.07 -4.31
CA HIS A 127 -21.61 -3.41 -5.58
C HIS A 127 -20.48 -4.16 -6.31
N PRO A 128 -20.80 -5.20 -7.11
CA PRO A 128 -19.79 -6.06 -7.73
C PRO A 128 -18.78 -5.27 -8.56
N VAL A 129 -17.50 -5.53 -8.32
CA VAL A 129 -16.36 -4.91 -8.99
C VAL A 129 -15.65 -5.91 -9.91
N GLU A 130 -15.04 -5.41 -10.98
CA GLU A 130 -14.25 -6.25 -11.89
C GLU A 130 -12.93 -6.69 -11.24
N HIS A 131 -12.35 -5.84 -10.39
CA HIS A 131 -11.11 -6.15 -9.66
C HIS A 131 -10.96 -5.33 -8.39
N LEU A 132 -10.68 -6.00 -7.27
CA LEU A 132 -10.20 -5.39 -6.04
C LEU A 132 -8.69 -5.62 -5.92
N VAL A 133 -7.88 -4.56 -6.01
CA VAL A 133 -6.44 -4.58 -5.72
C VAL A 133 -6.22 -3.93 -4.35
N TYR A 134 -5.42 -4.54 -3.48
CA TYR A 134 -5.20 -3.97 -2.15
C TYR A 134 -3.75 -4.09 -1.68
N ALA A 135 -3.34 -3.10 -0.87
CA ALA A 135 -2.01 -3.07 -0.28
C ALA A 135 -1.89 -4.07 0.87
N SER A 136 -1.07 -5.12 0.69
CA SER A 136 -0.43 -5.87 1.75
C SER A 136 0.96 -5.27 2.04
N SER A 137 1.87 -6.03 2.63
CA SER A 137 3.21 -5.55 3.00
C SER A 137 4.20 -6.71 3.10
N SER A 138 5.45 -6.48 2.77
CA SER A 138 6.54 -7.41 3.06
C SER A 138 6.71 -7.69 4.58
N SER A 139 6.14 -6.84 5.43
CA SER A 139 6.11 -7.06 6.89
C SER A 139 5.41 -8.36 7.30
N VAL A 140 4.54 -8.93 6.45
CA VAL A 140 3.87 -10.22 6.71
C VAL A 140 4.85 -11.38 6.79
N TYR A 141 6.03 -11.28 6.15
CA TYR A 141 7.07 -12.29 6.25
C TYR A 141 7.67 -12.40 7.65
N GLY A 142 7.55 -11.34 8.46
CA GLY A 142 7.88 -11.37 9.90
C GLY A 142 9.26 -11.92 10.19
N GLY A 143 9.31 -13.03 10.93
CA GLY A 143 10.53 -13.73 11.33
C GLY A 143 11.10 -14.72 10.31
N ASN A 144 10.61 -14.76 9.06
CA ASN A 144 11.14 -15.65 8.04
C ASN A 144 12.61 -15.36 7.75
N THR A 145 13.43 -16.40 7.71
CA THR A 145 14.88 -16.31 7.44
C THR A 145 15.25 -16.69 6.01
N LYS A 146 14.37 -17.40 5.30
CA LYS A 146 14.57 -17.75 3.89
C LYS A 146 14.53 -16.52 3.01
N VAL A 147 15.52 -16.36 2.13
CA VAL A 147 15.60 -15.31 1.12
C VAL A 147 15.92 -15.94 -0.25
N PRO A 148 15.37 -15.46 -1.37
CA PRO A 148 14.35 -14.41 -1.45
C PRO A 148 12.99 -14.86 -0.88
N PHE A 149 12.18 -13.90 -0.41
CA PHE A 149 10.81 -14.16 0.03
C PHE A 149 9.91 -14.58 -1.13
N SER A 150 9.15 -15.65 -0.93
CA SER A 150 8.15 -16.15 -1.90
C SER A 150 6.74 -15.92 -1.36
N THR A 151 5.79 -15.69 -2.27
CA THR A 151 4.37 -15.62 -1.89
C THR A 151 3.82 -16.95 -1.37
N SER A 152 4.49 -18.06 -1.66
CA SER A 152 4.20 -19.40 -1.12
C SER A 152 4.77 -19.65 0.28
N ASP A 153 5.63 -18.78 0.81
CA ASP A 153 6.18 -18.94 2.14
C ASP A 153 5.09 -18.76 3.21
N LYS A 154 5.17 -19.56 4.28
CA LYS A 154 4.30 -19.35 5.45
C LYS A 154 4.57 -17.99 6.08
N VAL A 155 3.52 -17.25 6.41
CA VAL A 155 3.57 -15.90 6.99
C VAL A 155 2.73 -15.85 8.27
N ASP A 156 2.93 -16.84 9.15
CA ASP A 156 2.14 -17.04 10.37
C ASP A 156 2.83 -16.49 11.62
N ASN A 157 4.02 -15.88 11.49
CA ASN A 157 4.81 -15.33 12.59
C ASN A 157 5.04 -13.82 12.44
N PRO A 158 3.96 -12.99 12.49
CA PRO A 158 4.09 -11.54 12.40
C PRO A 158 4.86 -10.99 13.61
N VAL A 159 5.77 -10.04 13.39
CA VAL A 159 6.58 -9.41 14.46
C VAL A 159 6.04 -8.04 14.88
N SER A 160 4.87 -7.65 14.39
CA SER A 160 4.19 -6.39 14.75
C SER A 160 2.69 -6.50 14.51
N LEU A 161 1.92 -5.67 15.23
CA LEU A 161 0.48 -5.56 14.98
C LEU A 161 0.19 -5.11 13.54
N TYR A 162 0.99 -4.19 13.00
CA TYR A 162 0.89 -3.81 11.59
C TYR A 162 0.98 -5.01 10.65
N ALA A 163 1.98 -5.87 10.83
CA ALA A 163 2.13 -7.08 10.03
C ALA A 163 0.93 -8.02 10.19
N ALA A 164 0.45 -8.19 11.42
CA ALA A 164 -0.74 -9.00 11.71
C ALA A 164 -1.99 -8.46 11.00
N THR A 165 -2.24 -7.13 11.02
CA THR A 165 -3.37 -6.54 10.31
C THR A 165 -3.26 -6.72 8.79
N LYS A 166 -2.06 -6.59 8.20
CA LYS A 166 -1.87 -6.83 6.77
C LYS A 166 -2.07 -8.30 6.38
N LYS A 167 -1.60 -9.24 7.22
CA LYS A 167 -1.90 -10.66 7.01
C LYS A 167 -3.41 -10.93 7.15
N SER A 168 -4.08 -10.31 8.10
CA SER A 168 -5.54 -10.41 8.24
C SER A 168 -6.27 -9.91 6.99
N ASN A 169 -5.80 -8.83 6.35
CA ASN A 169 -6.36 -8.37 5.08
C ASN A 169 -6.26 -9.45 3.98
N GLU A 170 -5.13 -10.15 3.87
CA GLU A 170 -4.98 -11.25 2.91
C GLU A 170 -6.00 -12.38 3.17
N LEU A 171 -6.18 -12.77 4.45
CA LEU A 171 -7.14 -13.81 4.84
C LEU A 171 -8.60 -13.39 4.61
N MET A 172 -8.95 -12.15 4.95
CA MET A 172 -10.29 -11.59 4.71
C MET A 172 -10.60 -11.52 3.22
N ALA A 173 -9.70 -10.99 2.40
CA ALA A 173 -9.87 -10.91 0.95
C ALA A 173 -10.02 -12.30 0.32
N HIS A 174 -9.20 -13.29 0.74
CA HIS A 174 -9.32 -14.66 0.28
C HIS A 174 -10.71 -15.25 0.63
N ALA A 175 -11.19 -15.05 1.86
CA ALA A 175 -12.51 -15.53 2.27
C ALA A 175 -13.64 -14.91 1.43
N TYR A 176 -13.58 -13.60 1.18
CA TYR A 176 -14.56 -12.89 0.36
C TYR A 176 -14.51 -13.30 -1.11
N SER A 177 -13.31 -13.49 -1.66
CA SER A 177 -13.16 -14.03 -3.02
C SER A 177 -13.78 -15.41 -3.13
N LYS A 178 -13.61 -16.27 -2.12
CA LYS A 178 -14.18 -17.63 -2.13
C LYS A 178 -15.69 -17.63 -1.99
N LEU A 179 -16.25 -16.80 -1.11
CA LEU A 179 -17.68 -16.78 -0.77
C LEU A 179 -18.51 -16.02 -1.80
N TYR A 180 -17.97 -14.92 -2.33
CA TYR A 180 -18.72 -13.95 -3.12
C TYR A 180 -18.16 -13.68 -4.51
N ASP A 181 -17.15 -14.46 -4.94
CA ASP A 181 -16.51 -14.35 -6.26
C ASP A 181 -15.89 -12.98 -6.55
N ILE A 182 -15.45 -12.24 -5.54
CA ILE A 182 -14.80 -10.94 -5.74
C ILE A 182 -13.37 -11.20 -6.25
N PRO A 183 -13.03 -10.82 -7.52
CA PRO A 183 -11.67 -10.94 -8.01
C PRO A 183 -10.74 -10.03 -7.20
N SER A 184 -9.82 -10.59 -6.43
CA SER A 184 -9.00 -9.84 -5.48
C SER A 184 -7.51 -10.13 -5.61
N THR A 185 -6.69 -9.08 -5.64
CA THR A 185 -5.23 -9.22 -5.67
C THR A 185 -4.56 -8.41 -4.57
N GLY A 186 -3.84 -9.10 -3.68
CA GLY A 186 -3.01 -8.50 -2.64
C GLY A 186 -1.59 -8.20 -3.13
N LEU A 187 -1.06 -7.03 -2.82
CA LEU A 187 0.27 -6.59 -3.19
C LEU A 187 1.14 -6.41 -1.95
N ARG A 188 2.14 -7.27 -1.76
CA ARG A 188 3.14 -7.16 -0.69
C ARG A 188 4.21 -6.19 -1.13
N PHE A 189 4.02 -4.90 -0.81
CA PHE A 189 5.01 -3.86 -1.08
C PHE A 189 6.21 -3.99 -0.16
N PHE A 190 7.39 -3.79 -0.73
CA PHE A 190 8.64 -3.61 0.00
C PHE A 190 8.84 -2.14 0.36
N THR A 191 10.09 -1.67 0.49
CA THR A 191 10.33 -0.29 0.93
C THR A 191 10.24 0.66 -0.26
N VAL A 192 9.12 1.34 -0.40
CA VAL A 192 8.90 2.29 -1.50
C VAL A 192 9.58 3.63 -1.21
N TYR A 193 10.27 4.18 -2.20
CA TYR A 193 10.91 5.49 -2.14
C TYR A 193 10.68 6.29 -3.43
N GLY A 194 10.89 7.61 -3.36
CA GLY A 194 10.76 8.49 -4.51
C GLY A 194 10.26 9.89 -4.13
N PRO A 195 10.03 10.76 -5.13
CA PRO A 195 9.50 12.10 -4.94
C PRO A 195 8.18 12.11 -4.18
N ALA A 196 7.97 13.13 -3.37
CA ALA A 196 6.80 13.25 -2.49
C ALA A 196 6.60 12.04 -1.54
N GLY A 197 7.70 11.32 -1.20
CA GLY A 197 7.67 10.17 -0.31
C GLY A 197 7.19 10.50 1.10
N ARG A 198 6.99 9.46 1.91
CA ARG A 198 6.52 9.62 3.29
C ARG A 198 7.66 10.08 4.22
N PRO A 199 7.45 11.11 5.04
CA PRO A 199 8.51 11.67 5.90
C PRO A 199 8.90 10.75 7.07
N ASP A 200 8.09 9.78 7.45
CA ASP A 200 8.37 8.78 8.49
C ASP A 200 9.28 7.64 8.01
N MET A 201 9.57 7.56 6.72
CA MET A 201 10.47 6.54 6.15
C MET A 201 11.93 6.84 6.47
N ALA A 202 12.73 5.77 6.63
CA ALA A 202 14.13 5.88 7.06
C ALA A 202 14.97 6.79 6.16
N TYR A 203 14.81 6.71 4.84
CA TYR A 203 15.55 7.55 3.90
C TYR A 203 15.27 9.03 4.10
N PHE A 204 14.01 9.40 4.33
CA PHE A 204 13.61 10.78 4.55
C PHE A 204 14.10 11.28 5.93
N GLY A 205 13.87 10.46 6.98
CA GLY A 205 14.31 10.78 8.33
C GLY A 205 15.83 10.90 8.45
N PHE A 206 16.59 10.06 7.77
CA PHE A 206 18.06 10.12 7.76
C PHE A 206 18.56 11.36 7.04
N THR A 207 18.04 11.63 5.82
CA THR A 207 18.40 12.81 5.03
C THR A 207 18.16 14.11 5.81
N ASN A 208 16.97 14.26 6.41
CA ASN A 208 16.64 15.46 7.18
C ASN A 208 17.56 15.66 8.38
N LYS A 209 17.87 14.59 9.11
CA LYS A 209 18.79 14.66 10.28
C LYS A 209 20.22 15.01 9.85
N LEU A 210 20.70 14.42 8.76
CA LEU A 210 22.04 14.72 8.25
C LEU A 210 22.17 16.18 7.81
N ILE A 211 21.21 16.70 7.06
CA ILE A 211 21.17 18.11 6.64
C ILE A 211 21.18 19.06 7.83
N LYS A 212 20.47 18.71 8.92
CA LYS A 212 20.44 19.48 10.16
C LYS A 212 21.64 19.26 11.08
N GLY A 213 22.58 18.39 10.73
CA GLY A 213 23.72 17.99 11.58
C GLY A 213 23.31 17.18 12.81
N GLU A 214 22.10 16.62 12.82
CA GLU A 214 21.58 15.81 13.92
C GLU A 214 22.11 14.36 13.84
N THR A 215 22.13 13.68 15.00
CA THR A 215 22.57 12.29 15.08
C THR A 215 21.52 11.32 14.57
N ILE A 216 21.90 10.41 13.67
CA ILE A 216 21.08 9.28 13.23
C ILE A 216 21.25 8.12 14.23
N LYS A 217 20.10 7.57 14.69
CA LYS A 217 20.09 6.34 15.49
C LYS A 217 19.90 5.13 14.56
N ILE A 218 20.91 4.28 14.46
CA ILE A 218 20.84 3.03 13.72
C ILE A 218 20.63 1.88 14.71
N PHE A 219 19.54 1.14 14.50
CA PHE A 219 19.17 0.02 15.36
C PHE A 219 19.81 -1.29 14.87
N ASN A 220 19.90 -2.28 15.75
CA ASN A 220 20.52 -3.58 15.50
C ASN A 220 21.89 -3.46 14.84
N TYR A 221 22.69 -2.47 15.28
CA TYR A 221 24.03 -2.20 14.74
C TYR A 221 24.09 -2.04 13.20
N GLY A 222 22.95 -1.75 12.56
CA GLY A 222 22.84 -1.68 11.11
C GLY A 222 22.75 -3.06 10.42
N ASN A 223 22.70 -4.15 11.17
CA ASN A 223 22.58 -5.50 10.61
C ASN A 223 21.13 -5.76 10.14
N CYS A 224 20.73 -5.04 9.11
CA CYS A 224 19.47 -5.26 8.43
C CYS A 224 19.59 -4.85 6.96
N LYS A 225 18.84 -5.55 6.12
CA LYS A 225 18.71 -5.25 4.69
C LYS A 225 17.33 -4.72 4.39
N ARG A 226 17.23 -3.87 3.37
CA ARG A 226 15.96 -3.35 2.85
C ARG A 226 15.99 -3.41 1.34
N ASP A 227 14.93 -3.92 0.75
CA ASP A 227 14.66 -3.81 -0.67
C ASP A 227 13.98 -2.47 -0.90
N PHE A 228 14.68 -1.56 -1.58
CA PHE A 228 14.17 -0.24 -1.96
C PHE A 228 13.65 -0.29 -3.38
N THR A 229 12.37 0.01 -3.54
CA THR A 229 11.69 0.01 -4.84
C THR A 229 11.22 1.41 -5.19
N TYR A 230 11.57 1.89 -6.37
CA TYR A 230 11.21 3.24 -6.81
C TYR A 230 9.70 3.35 -7.07
N ILE A 231 9.14 4.53 -6.81
CA ILE A 231 7.68 4.74 -6.87
C ILE A 231 7.09 4.43 -8.24
N ASP A 232 7.77 4.75 -9.33
CA ASP A 232 7.26 4.49 -10.68
C ASP A 232 7.15 3.00 -10.98
N ASP A 233 8.08 2.17 -10.47
CA ASP A 233 8.04 0.71 -10.60
C ASP A 233 6.87 0.12 -9.81
N ILE A 234 6.59 0.68 -8.64
CA ILE A 234 5.42 0.30 -7.82
C ILE A 234 4.13 0.65 -8.56
N VAL A 235 4.01 1.87 -9.08
CA VAL A 235 2.82 2.33 -9.80
C VAL A 235 2.62 1.52 -11.08
N GLU A 236 3.67 1.27 -11.84
CA GLU A 236 3.61 0.40 -13.03
C GLU A 236 3.16 -1.01 -12.65
N GLY A 237 3.70 -1.58 -11.56
CA GLY A 237 3.29 -2.88 -11.04
C GLY A 237 1.80 -2.92 -10.69
N ILE A 238 1.28 -1.89 -10.02
CA ILE A 238 -0.15 -1.78 -9.68
C ILE A 238 -0.99 -1.72 -10.96
N VAL A 239 -0.64 -0.86 -11.91
CA VAL A 239 -1.39 -0.69 -13.18
C VAL A 239 -1.45 -2.01 -13.96
N ARG A 240 -0.34 -2.74 -14.07
CA ARG A 240 -0.30 -4.07 -14.73
C ARG A 240 -1.16 -5.10 -14.02
N VAL A 241 -1.20 -5.08 -12.69
CA VAL A 241 -2.04 -5.98 -11.91
C VAL A 241 -3.52 -5.63 -12.09
N MET A 242 -3.89 -4.33 -12.04
CA MET A 242 -5.27 -3.90 -12.28
C MET A 242 -5.86 -4.45 -13.58
N GLN A 243 -5.02 -4.59 -14.60
CA GLN A 243 -5.42 -5.12 -15.93
C GLN A 243 -5.54 -6.65 -16.00
N LYS A 244 -5.26 -7.38 -14.90
CA LYS A 244 -5.23 -8.85 -14.86
C LYS A 244 -5.94 -9.37 -13.62
N ALA A 245 -7.26 -9.35 -13.62
CA ALA A 245 -8.04 -9.90 -12.52
C ALA A 245 -7.88 -11.43 -12.44
N PRO A 246 -7.74 -12.01 -11.24
CA PRO A 246 -7.72 -13.45 -11.07
C PRO A 246 -9.09 -14.05 -11.37
N ASP A 247 -9.09 -15.25 -11.97
CA ASP A 247 -10.30 -16.00 -12.26
C ASP A 247 -10.49 -17.14 -11.26
N ARG A 248 -11.74 -17.57 -11.10
CA ARG A 248 -12.03 -18.86 -10.48
C ARG A 248 -11.42 -19.97 -11.35
N SER A 249 -10.78 -20.93 -10.73
CA SER A 249 -10.16 -22.06 -11.41
C SER A 249 -10.36 -23.35 -10.62
N THR A 250 -9.90 -24.46 -11.15
CA THR A 250 -9.87 -25.74 -10.46
C THR A 250 -8.42 -26.09 -10.11
N GLY A 251 -8.17 -26.39 -8.85
CA GLY A 251 -6.87 -26.83 -8.38
C GLY A 251 -6.48 -28.22 -8.89
N ASN A 252 -5.22 -28.59 -8.72
CA ASN A 252 -4.72 -29.93 -9.09
C ASN A 252 -5.41 -31.07 -8.29
N ASP A 253 -6.00 -30.77 -7.17
CA ASP A 253 -6.79 -31.64 -6.31
C ASP A 253 -8.29 -31.72 -6.72
N GLY A 254 -8.68 -31.02 -7.79
CA GLY A 254 -10.06 -30.95 -8.27
C GLY A 254 -10.95 -29.96 -7.46
N LEU A 255 -10.43 -29.29 -6.47
CA LEU A 255 -11.20 -28.33 -5.67
C LEU A 255 -11.26 -26.94 -6.32
N PRO A 256 -12.35 -26.17 -6.11
CA PRO A 256 -12.46 -24.82 -6.60
C PRO A 256 -11.44 -23.88 -5.95
N VAL A 257 -10.63 -23.21 -6.78
CA VAL A 257 -9.71 -22.13 -6.37
C VAL A 257 -10.43 -20.81 -6.58
N PRO A 258 -10.52 -19.94 -5.53
CA PRO A 258 -11.18 -18.64 -5.63
C PRO A 258 -10.43 -17.70 -6.59
N PRO A 259 -11.08 -16.64 -7.09
CA PRO A 259 -10.45 -15.59 -7.89
C PRO A 259 -9.58 -14.67 -7.01
N TYR A 260 -8.47 -15.23 -6.52
CA TYR A 260 -7.59 -14.59 -5.55
C TYR A 260 -6.12 -14.77 -5.91
N ALA A 261 -5.34 -13.70 -5.79
CA ALA A 261 -3.89 -13.76 -6.00
C ALA A 261 -3.14 -12.87 -5.00
N VAL A 262 -1.86 -13.18 -4.74
CA VAL A 262 -0.93 -12.33 -3.99
C VAL A 262 0.38 -12.24 -4.74
N TYR A 263 0.92 -11.02 -4.87
CA TYR A 263 2.22 -10.77 -5.48
C TYR A 263 3.14 -9.97 -4.58
N ASN A 264 4.43 -10.23 -4.70
CA ASN A 264 5.47 -9.35 -4.18
C ASN A 264 5.73 -8.24 -5.21
N ILE A 265 5.79 -6.99 -4.76
CA ILE A 265 6.25 -5.86 -5.58
C ILE A 265 7.48 -5.26 -4.89
N GLY A 266 8.64 -5.55 -5.46
CA GLY A 266 9.95 -5.15 -4.93
C GLY A 266 11.01 -5.15 -6.05
N ASN A 267 12.16 -4.55 -5.76
CA ASN A 267 13.29 -4.45 -6.69
C ASN A 267 14.09 -5.78 -6.80
N GLY A 268 14.03 -6.62 -5.78
CA GLY A 268 14.78 -7.89 -5.73
C GLY A 268 16.25 -7.74 -5.37
N HIS A 269 16.72 -6.53 -5.03
CA HIS A 269 18.10 -6.23 -4.63
C HIS A 269 18.13 -5.56 -3.26
N PRO A 270 18.18 -6.35 -2.16
CA PRO A 270 18.16 -5.78 -0.81
C PRO A 270 19.51 -5.14 -0.45
N GLU A 271 19.47 -3.84 -0.13
CA GLU A 271 20.61 -3.03 0.28
C GLU A 271 20.87 -3.12 1.80
N ASN A 272 22.16 -3.07 2.19
CA ASN A 272 22.56 -3.00 3.60
C ASN A 272 22.28 -1.59 4.14
N LEU A 273 21.74 -1.50 5.36
CA LEU A 273 21.38 -0.21 5.95
C LEU A 273 22.58 0.72 6.18
N LEU A 274 23.77 0.18 6.45
CA LEU A 274 24.99 0.99 6.63
C LEU A 274 25.47 1.54 5.28
N GLU A 275 25.47 0.74 4.23
CA GLU A 275 25.78 1.19 2.87
C GLU A 275 24.82 2.26 2.40
N PHE A 276 23.52 2.06 2.64
CA PHE A 276 22.49 3.05 2.36
C PHE A 276 22.73 4.37 3.11
N ARG A 277 23.10 4.33 4.41
CA ARG A 277 23.50 5.50 5.18
C ARG A 277 24.67 6.24 4.50
N ASP A 278 25.69 5.49 4.07
CA ASP A 278 26.88 6.08 3.45
C ASP A 278 26.55 6.77 2.11
N TYR A 279 25.62 6.21 1.35
CA TYR A 279 25.09 6.88 0.14
C TYR A 279 24.44 8.23 0.47
N ILE A 280 23.56 8.29 1.45
CA ILE A 280 22.91 9.53 1.85
C ILE A 280 23.95 10.54 2.37
N THR A 281 24.91 10.09 3.17
CA THR A 281 25.95 10.95 3.75
C THR A 281 26.82 11.60 2.66
N ARG A 282 27.15 10.88 1.57
CA ARG A 282 27.89 11.46 0.43
C ARG A 282 27.13 12.60 -0.25
N GLY A 283 25.79 12.52 -0.29
CA GLY A 283 24.94 13.56 -0.89
C GLY A 283 24.63 14.74 0.03
N THR A 284 24.72 14.57 1.36
CA THR A 284 24.27 15.58 2.34
C THR A 284 25.38 16.13 3.24
N GLY A 285 26.61 15.61 3.13
CA GLY A 285 27.75 15.98 3.98
C GLY A 285 27.91 15.09 5.24
N PRO A 286 29.03 15.21 5.98
CA PRO A 286 29.34 14.36 7.12
C PRO A 286 28.40 14.63 8.30
N GLY A 287 27.53 13.67 8.59
CA GLY A 287 26.67 13.66 9.76
C GLY A 287 27.18 12.71 10.86
N ARG A 288 26.70 12.92 12.09
CA ARG A 288 27.00 12.00 13.21
C ARG A 288 26.04 10.81 13.20
N CYS A 289 26.59 9.62 13.40
CA CYS A 289 25.80 8.39 13.47
C CYS A 289 26.10 7.65 14.76
N THR A 290 25.08 7.18 15.46
CA THR A 290 25.22 6.26 16.60
C THR A 290 24.49 4.95 16.31
N THR A 291 25.13 3.83 16.60
CA THR A 291 24.54 2.49 16.50
C THR A 291 24.21 1.96 17.89
N GLY A 292 23.08 1.24 18.04
CA GLY A 292 22.67 0.66 19.31
C GLY A 292 21.75 -0.55 19.14
N ARG A 293 21.54 -1.27 20.23
CA ARG A 293 20.55 -2.34 20.33
C ARG A 293 19.18 -1.73 20.71
N LEU A 294 18.10 -2.25 20.16
CA LEU A 294 16.75 -2.08 20.71
C LEU A 294 16.60 -3.00 21.90
#